data_70349d108c832b289462f40a6720adfe
#
_entry.id   70349d108c832b289462f40a6720adfe
#
_cell.length_a   1.000
_cell.length_b   1.000
_cell.length_c   1.000
_cell.angle_alpha   90.00
_cell.angle_beta   90.00
_cell.angle_gamma   90.00
#
_symmetry.space_group_name_H-M   'P 1'
#
loop_
_entity.id
_entity.type
_entity.pdbx_description
1 polymer ?
#
loop_
_entity_poly.entity_id
_entity_poly.type
_entity_poly.pdbx_seq_one_letter_code
_entity_poly.pdbx_strand_id
1 'polypeptide(L)'
;VAAVRAWVDVLAAGPPAGLGDAARVELLGVLESLKGAAAAAQARVSVDFANSQITQRLAQGVPAGKAGAGLGAQVALARRESPSRGSRHLGL
;
A
#
# COMPACT_ATOMS: atom_id res chain seq x y z
N VAL A 1 9.01 5.09 -5.38
CA VAL A 1 8.48 3.72 -5.52
C VAL A 1 9.58 2.68 -5.35
N ALA A 2 10.74 2.87 -5.97
CA ALA A 2 11.85 1.92 -5.86
C ALA A 2 12.33 1.72 -4.40
N ALA A 3 12.42 2.79 -3.63
CA ALA A 3 12.82 2.71 -2.22
C ALA A 3 11.80 1.92 -1.41
N VAL A 4 10.51 2.15 -1.63
CA VAL A 4 9.45 1.42 -0.92
C VAL A 4 9.49 -0.07 -1.25
N ARG A 5 9.73 -0.43 -2.50
CA ARG A 5 9.90 -1.83 -2.91
C ARG A 5 11.09 -2.48 -2.21
N ALA A 6 12.19 -1.76 -2.09
CA ALA A 6 13.37 -2.26 -1.38
C ALA A 6 13.04 -2.54 0.10
N TRP A 7 12.25 -1.69 0.76
CA TRP A 7 11.81 -1.92 2.12
C TRP A 7 10.92 -3.16 2.24
N VAL A 8 10.04 -3.37 1.29
CA VAL A 8 9.22 -4.60 1.24
C VAL A 8 10.11 -5.84 1.18
N ASP A 9 11.12 -5.82 0.32
CA ASP A 9 12.03 -6.96 0.17
C ASP A 9 12.83 -7.24 1.46
N VAL A 10 13.30 -6.18 2.11
CA VAL A 10 14.00 -6.30 3.40
C VAL A 10 13.10 -6.94 4.46
N LEU A 11 11.87 -6.48 4.56
CA LEU A 11 10.92 -7.02 5.54
C LEU A 11 10.50 -8.45 5.23
N ALA A 12 10.32 -8.77 3.95
CA ALA A 12 9.98 -10.12 3.52
C ALA A 12 11.07 -11.13 3.80
N ALA A 13 12.33 -10.70 3.81
CA ALA A 13 13.46 -11.56 4.13
C ALA A 13 13.52 -11.97 5.62
N GLY A 14 12.76 -11.29 6.47
CA GLY A 14 12.70 -11.58 7.89
C GLY A 14 13.76 -10.86 8.71
N PRO A 15 13.71 -11.01 10.05
CA PRO A 15 14.64 -10.34 10.94
C PRO A 15 16.06 -10.91 10.81
N PRO A 16 17.11 -10.12 11.14
CA PRO A 16 18.47 -10.63 11.15
C PRO A 16 18.67 -11.73 12.18
N ALA A 17 19.58 -12.65 11.90
CA ALA A 17 19.95 -13.70 12.83
C ALA A 17 20.61 -13.11 14.09
N GLY A 18 20.40 -13.75 15.23
CA GLY A 18 21.03 -13.33 16.48
C GLY A 18 20.32 -12.20 17.21
N LEU A 19 19.13 -11.80 16.77
CA LEU A 19 18.35 -10.78 17.44
C LEU A 19 17.87 -11.30 18.80
N GLY A 20 18.13 -10.56 19.88
CA GLY A 20 17.67 -10.92 21.23
C GLY A 20 16.18 -10.64 21.43
N ASP A 21 15.63 -11.18 22.50
CA ASP A 21 14.19 -11.05 22.77
C ASP A 21 13.75 -9.60 23.02
N ALA A 22 14.54 -8.80 23.73
CA ALA A 22 14.23 -7.40 23.93
C ALA A 22 14.14 -6.64 22.61
N ALA A 23 15.06 -6.91 21.69
CA ALA A 23 15.04 -6.31 20.37
C ALA A 23 13.87 -6.83 19.52
N ARG A 24 13.49 -8.08 19.69
CA ARG A 24 12.31 -8.64 19.01
C ARG A 24 11.02 -7.93 19.44
N VAL A 25 10.87 -7.69 20.74
CA VAL A 25 9.70 -6.97 21.27
C VAL A 25 9.68 -5.54 20.75
N GLU A 26 10.83 -4.86 20.76
CA GLU A 26 10.93 -3.51 20.20
C GLU A 26 10.57 -3.50 18.71
N LEU A 27 11.08 -4.47 17.95
CA LEU A 27 10.81 -4.59 16.52
C LEU A 27 9.32 -4.81 16.25
N LEU A 28 8.65 -5.62 17.06
CA LEU A 28 7.19 -5.79 16.93
C LEU A 28 6.45 -4.46 17.03
N GLY A 29 6.83 -3.61 17.99
CA GLY A 29 6.22 -2.28 18.16
C GLY A 29 6.50 -1.36 16.98
N VAL A 30 7.74 -1.36 16.49
CA VAL A 30 8.12 -0.54 15.33
C VAL A 30 7.39 -1.01 14.07
N LEU A 31 7.26 -2.33 13.87
CA LEU A 31 6.51 -2.87 12.75
C LEU A 31 5.02 -2.49 12.81
N GLU A 32 4.44 -2.44 14.00
CA GLU A 32 3.06 -1.99 14.16
C GLU A 32 2.90 -0.52 13.74
N SER A 33 3.86 0.33 14.12
CA SER A 33 3.91 1.73 13.68
C SER A 33 4.06 1.84 12.17
N LEU A 34 4.89 0.99 11.58
CA LEU A 34 5.08 0.94 10.12
C LEU A 34 3.79 0.56 9.40
N LYS A 35 3.06 -0.42 9.92
CA LYS A 35 1.75 -0.81 9.36
C LYS A 35 0.79 0.38 9.34
N GLY A 36 0.71 1.13 10.44
CA GLY A 36 -0.15 2.31 10.52
C GLY A 36 0.27 3.40 9.54
N ALA A 37 1.56 3.68 9.47
CA ALA A 37 2.10 4.67 8.54
C ALA A 37 1.85 4.26 7.08
N ALA A 38 2.05 2.99 6.76
CA ALA A 38 1.80 2.47 5.41
C ALA A 38 0.32 2.57 5.04
N ALA A 39 -0.58 2.22 5.96
CA ALA A 39 -2.02 2.34 5.72
C ALA A 39 -2.44 3.80 5.49
N ALA A 40 -1.92 4.73 6.28
CA ALA A 40 -2.19 6.16 6.11
C ALA A 40 -1.67 6.69 4.77
N ALA A 41 -0.46 6.29 4.39
CA ALA A 41 0.11 6.66 3.10
C ALA A 41 -0.72 6.11 1.94
N GLN A 42 -1.15 4.85 2.04
CA GLN A 42 -1.98 4.21 1.03
C GLN A 42 -3.33 4.94 0.86
N ALA A 43 -3.94 5.36 1.96
CA ALA A 43 -5.17 6.13 1.92
C ALA A 43 -4.98 7.47 1.22
N ARG A 44 -3.89 8.19 1.53
CA ARG A 44 -3.58 9.47 0.87
C ARG A 44 -3.34 9.30 -0.63
N VAL A 45 -2.57 8.29 -1.03
CA VAL A 45 -2.30 8.01 -2.45
C VAL A 45 -3.59 7.65 -3.18
N SER A 46 -4.48 6.89 -2.55
CA SER A 46 -5.78 6.53 -3.12
C SER A 46 -6.63 7.78 -3.40
N VAL A 47 -6.65 8.73 -2.46
CA VAL A 47 -7.38 10.00 -2.65
C VAL A 47 -6.73 10.84 -3.75
N ASP A 48 -5.41 10.94 -3.75
CA ASP A 48 -4.67 11.69 -4.77
C ASP A 48 -4.93 11.13 -6.16
N PHE A 49 -4.92 9.80 -6.30
CA PHE A 49 -5.23 9.13 -7.56
C PHE A 49 -6.66 9.43 -8.01
N ALA A 50 -7.65 9.28 -7.13
CA ALA A 50 -9.04 9.54 -7.45
C ALA A 50 -9.24 10.99 -7.89
N ASN A 51 -8.69 11.95 -7.16
CA ASN A 51 -8.78 13.38 -7.50
C ASN A 51 -8.11 13.69 -8.85
N SER A 52 -6.96 13.10 -9.12
CA SER A 52 -6.25 13.26 -10.38
C SER A 52 -7.09 12.73 -11.56
N GLN A 53 -7.65 11.54 -11.41
CA GLN A 53 -8.48 10.92 -12.46
C GLN A 53 -9.77 11.71 -12.71
N ILE A 54 -10.44 12.14 -11.64
CA ILE A 54 -11.65 12.94 -11.76
C ILE A 54 -11.36 14.25 -12.48
N THR A 55 -10.30 14.94 -12.11
CA THR A 55 -9.89 16.18 -12.75
C THR A 55 -9.63 15.99 -14.24
N GLN A 56 -8.91 14.93 -14.61
CA GLN A 56 -8.61 14.62 -16.00
C GLN A 56 -9.87 14.28 -16.80
N ARG A 57 -10.76 13.48 -16.23
CA ARG A 57 -12.02 13.08 -16.88
C ARG A 57 -12.94 14.27 -17.10
N LEU A 58 -13.06 15.16 -16.11
CA LEU A 58 -13.85 16.39 -16.26
C LEU A 58 -13.27 17.28 -17.37
N ALA A 59 -11.95 17.41 -17.43
CA ALA A 59 -11.28 18.17 -18.49
C ALA A 59 -11.53 17.57 -19.89
N GLN A 60 -11.76 16.26 -19.97
CA GLN A 60 -12.08 15.54 -21.21
C GLN A 60 -13.57 15.56 -21.55
N GLY A 61 -14.41 16.22 -20.75
CA GLY A 61 -15.83 16.35 -20.99
C GLY A 61 -16.69 15.23 -20.38
N VAL A 62 -16.12 14.38 -19.53
CA VAL A 62 -16.92 13.37 -18.83
C VAL A 62 -17.87 14.06 -17.85
N PRO A 63 -19.17 13.72 -17.82
CA PRO A 63 -20.11 14.31 -16.86
C PRO A 63 -19.68 14.07 -15.42
N ALA A 64 -19.92 15.07 -14.55
CA ALA A 64 -19.51 15.01 -13.15
C ALA A 64 -20.01 13.75 -12.44
N GLY A 65 -21.22 13.30 -12.71
CA GLY A 65 -21.80 12.10 -12.09
C GLY A 65 -21.12 10.80 -12.51
N LYS A 66 -20.29 10.82 -13.56
CA LYS A 66 -19.58 9.63 -14.07
C LYS A 66 -18.06 9.73 -13.92
N ALA A 67 -17.54 10.87 -13.49
CA ALA A 67 -16.10 11.10 -13.43
C ALA A 67 -15.38 10.18 -12.44
N GLY A 68 -16.06 9.70 -11.41
CA GLY A 68 -15.52 8.77 -10.41
C GLY A 68 -15.73 7.29 -10.71
N ALA A 69 -16.40 6.96 -11.84
CA ALA A 69 -16.77 5.57 -12.12
C ALA A 69 -15.53 4.66 -12.24
N GLY A 70 -15.57 3.52 -11.57
CA GLY A 70 -14.52 2.50 -11.64
C GLY A 70 -13.26 2.78 -10.82
N LEU A 71 -13.11 3.97 -10.23
CA LEU A 71 -11.88 4.32 -9.50
C LEU A 71 -11.71 3.48 -8.24
N GLY A 72 -12.77 3.23 -7.50
CA GLY A 72 -12.72 2.35 -6.32
C GLY A 72 -12.28 0.95 -6.69
N ALA A 73 -12.75 0.41 -7.80
CA ALA A 73 -12.36 -0.91 -8.30
C ALA A 73 -10.88 -0.94 -8.69
N GLN A 74 -10.36 0.11 -9.33
CA GLN A 74 -8.94 0.20 -9.68
C GLN A 74 -8.04 0.22 -8.45
N VAL A 75 -8.42 0.99 -7.42
CA VAL A 75 -7.68 1.04 -6.16
C VAL A 75 -7.69 -0.32 -5.47
N ALA A 76 -8.86 -0.96 -5.40
CA ALA A 76 -8.99 -2.29 -4.80
C ALA A 76 -8.15 -3.32 -5.53
N LEU A 77 -8.10 -3.28 -6.86
CA LEU A 77 -7.30 -4.20 -7.67
C LEU A 77 -5.80 -3.98 -7.41
N ALA A 78 -5.35 -2.73 -7.39
CA ALA A 78 -3.95 -2.40 -7.11
C ALA A 78 -3.51 -2.92 -5.73
N ARG A 79 -4.37 -2.84 -4.73
CA ARG A 79 -4.09 -3.34 -3.38
C ARG A 79 -4.03 -4.86 -3.34
N ARG A 80 -4.84 -5.54 -4.13
CA ARG A 80 -4.86 -7.02 -4.20
C ARG A 80 -3.64 -7.58 -4.89
N GLU A 81 -3.10 -6.88 -5.88
CA GLU A 81 -1.97 -7.34 -6.68
C GLU A 81 -0.62 -6.97 -6.08
N SER A 82 -0.57 -6.45 -4.84
CA SER A 82 0.70 -6.16 -4.20
C SER A 82 1.49 -7.46 -4.00
N PRO A 83 2.82 -7.46 -4.22
CA PRO A 83 3.65 -8.67 -4.07
C PRO A 83 3.56 -9.30 -2.68
N SER A 84 3.54 -8.49 -1.62
CA SER A 84 3.43 -9.00 -0.25
C SER A 84 2.11 -9.73 -0.01
N ARG A 85 1.04 -9.25 -0.61
CA ARG A 85 -0.27 -9.91 -0.52
C ARG A 85 -0.28 -11.22 -1.28
N GLY A 86 0.31 -11.25 -2.48
CA GLY A 86 0.46 -12.48 -3.25
C GLY A 86 1.25 -13.53 -2.48
N SER A 87 2.34 -13.15 -1.83
CA SER A 87 3.14 -14.05 -1.00
C SER A 87 2.34 -14.65 0.14
N ARG A 88 1.49 -13.86 0.80
CA ARG A 88 0.63 -14.36 1.87
C ARG A 88 -0.40 -15.36 1.37
N HIS A 89 -0.97 -15.15 0.21
CA HIS A 89 -1.90 -16.09 -0.39
C HIS A 89 -1.22 -17.43 -0.69
N LEU A 90 0.01 -17.40 -1.18
CA LEU A 90 0.76 -18.62 -1.45
C LEU A 90 1.18 -19.33 -0.18
N GLY A 91 1.39 -18.61 0.91
CA GLY A 91 1.77 -19.16 2.20
C GLY A 91 0.63 -19.84 2.96
N LEU A 92 -0.56 -19.67 2.48
CA LEU A 92 -1.74 -20.30 3.07
C LEU A 92 -1.99 -21.68 2.50
#